data_654f6a2d87a5f1219942ec39606c00e7
#
_entry.id   654f6a2d87a5f1219942ec39606c00e7
#
_cell.length_a   1.000
_cell.length_b   1.000
_cell.length_c   1.000
_cell.angle_alpha   90.00
_cell.angle_beta   90.00
_cell.angle_gamma   90.00
#
_symmetry.space_group_name_H-M   'P 1'
#
loop_
_entity.id
_entity.type
_entity.pdbx_description
1 polymer ?
#
loop_
_entity_poly.entity_id
_entity_poly.type
_entity_poly.pdbx_seq_one_letter_code
_entity_poly.pdbx_strand_id
1 'polypeptide(L)'
;MTLTVLNVAYPLAPVGPDAVGGAEQVLSMLDQALVQAGHRSIVIGCQGSSAAGVLIETPAEPGVLDEAAKRRAQRAHCAAIATARARWPIDVVHLHGIDFDAYLPGDGPTLVTLHLPLDWYPADALNPAREDLWLHAVSAAQQRTAPPGARLIGPIPNAVDVDALSEPKAKHDFALVLSRVCPEKGIHLALDAAKKASVPLVIGGKVYPYETHTTYFRDEVEPRLDDRRRFLGPLGFVAKRRLLNTARCLVIPSLAAETSSLVAMEALACGTPVVAFPSGALPDVVEHGKTGYLVGDVDEMAEAIAAAPSLDPETCRAEARRRFSLDRMVSSYMDAYRALARLGTDSGQLATAR
;
A
#
# COMPACT_ATOMS: atom_id res chain seq x y z
N MET A 1 -13.79 22.82 -11.53
CA MET A 1 -14.69 22.44 -10.42
C MET A 1 -13.81 21.99 -9.25
N THR A 2 -13.98 22.57 -8.07
CA THR A 2 -13.33 22.14 -6.85
C THR A 2 -14.10 20.96 -6.28
N LEU A 3 -13.44 19.85 -6.02
CA LEU A 3 -14.06 18.66 -5.41
C LEU A 3 -13.86 18.65 -3.90
N THR A 4 -14.81 18.04 -3.19
CA THR A 4 -14.70 17.65 -1.79
C THR A 4 -14.68 16.13 -1.73
N VAL A 5 -13.52 15.53 -1.40
CA VAL A 5 -13.34 14.08 -1.31
C VAL A 5 -13.20 13.67 0.16
N LEU A 6 -14.02 12.71 0.58
CA LEU A 6 -13.94 12.09 1.90
C LEU A 6 -13.17 10.78 1.78
N ASN A 7 -11.89 10.80 2.18
CA ASN A 7 -11.02 9.63 2.21
C ASN A 7 -11.18 8.88 3.55
N VAL A 8 -11.49 7.61 3.50
CA VAL A 8 -11.73 6.77 4.70
C VAL A 8 -10.69 5.67 4.75
N ALA A 9 -9.83 5.74 5.75
CA ALA A 9 -8.76 4.77 5.97
C ALA A 9 -9.26 3.43 6.52
N TYR A 10 -8.36 2.45 6.60
CA TYR A 10 -8.59 1.25 7.41
C TYR A 10 -8.66 1.65 8.90
N PRO A 11 -9.68 1.16 9.66
CA PRO A 11 -9.94 1.66 11.01
C PRO A 11 -8.85 1.41 12.06
N LEU A 12 -7.96 0.45 11.83
CA LEU A 12 -6.98 -0.01 12.83
C LEU A 12 -5.52 0.36 12.51
N ALA A 13 -5.29 1.16 11.46
CA ALA A 13 -3.95 1.60 11.10
C ALA A 13 -3.91 3.12 10.86
N PRO A 14 -2.98 3.85 11.50
CA PRO A 14 -2.88 5.30 11.33
C PRO A 14 -2.35 5.65 9.95
N VAL A 15 -2.92 6.70 9.36
CA VAL A 15 -2.51 7.32 8.08
C VAL A 15 -1.43 8.35 8.32
N GLY A 16 -0.51 8.49 7.38
CA GLY A 16 0.50 9.54 7.40
C GLY A 16 1.67 9.21 6.48
N PRO A 17 2.62 10.15 6.33
CA PRO A 17 3.78 9.96 5.46
C PRO A 17 4.72 8.84 5.92
N ASP A 18 4.70 8.51 7.22
CA ASP A 18 5.48 7.44 7.84
C ASP A 18 4.68 6.14 8.03
N ALA A 19 3.51 6.00 7.41
CA ALA A 19 2.69 4.82 7.52
C ALA A 19 3.45 3.57 7.04
N VAL A 20 3.31 2.46 7.78
CA VAL A 20 3.95 1.18 7.44
C VAL A 20 3.16 0.43 6.36
N GLY A 21 1.85 0.61 6.32
CA GLY A 21 0.96 -0.04 5.36
C GLY A 21 0.90 0.71 4.02
N GLY A 22 0.84 -0.05 2.91
CA GLY A 22 0.77 0.55 1.58
C GLY A 22 -0.54 1.31 1.31
N ALA A 23 -1.66 0.85 1.87
CA ALA A 23 -2.95 1.52 1.75
C ALA A 23 -2.93 2.92 2.38
N GLU A 24 -2.36 3.03 3.58
CA GLU A 24 -2.22 4.28 4.32
C GLU A 24 -1.24 5.25 3.63
N GLN A 25 -0.19 4.72 3.01
CA GLN A 25 0.74 5.53 2.19
C GLN A 25 0.05 6.10 0.95
N VAL A 26 -0.72 5.28 0.22
CA VAL A 26 -1.48 5.73 -0.97
C VAL A 26 -2.49 6.78 -0.58
N LEU A 27 -3.25 6.58 0.51
CA LEU A 27 -4.20 7.57 1.00
C LEU A 27 -3.51 8.89 1.36
N SER A 28 -2.37 8.83 2.06
CA SER A 28 -1.59 10.04 2.42
C SER A 28 -1.10 10.79 1.18
N MET A 29 -0.63 10.09 0.14
CA MET A 29 -0.22 10.71 -1.13
C MET A 29 -1.40 11.36 -1.86
N LEU A 30 -2.57 10.72 -1.88
CA LEU A 30 -3.78 11.27 -2.50
C LEU A 30 -4.31 12.49 -1.74
N ASP A 31 -4.31 12.45 -0.40
CA ASP A 31 -4.69 13.58 0.43
C ASP A 31 -3.83 14.81 0.13
N GLN A 32 -2.51 14.65 0.10
CA GLN A 32 -1.59 15.72 -0.25
C GLN A 32 -1.83 16.26 -1.67
N ALA A 33 -2.00 15.37 -2.64
CA ALA A 33 -2.24 15.76 -4.03
C ALA A 33 -3.56 16.53 -4.21
N LEU A 34 -4.64 16.11 -3.53
CA LEU A 34 -5.93 16.80 -3.52
C LEU A 34 -5.80 18.23 -2.99
N VAL A 35 -5.11 18.41 -1.85
CA VAL A 35 -4.89 19.73 -1.24
C VAL A 35 -4.03 20.62 -2.14
N GLN A 36 -2.94 20.08 -2.70
CA GLN A 36 -2.07 20.81 -3.62
C GLN A 36 -2.78 21.25 -4.90
N ALA A 37 -3.73 20.43 -5.39
CA ALA A 37 -4.57 20.77 -6.55
C ALA A 37 -5.73 21.72 -6.22
N GLY A 38 -5.83 22.24 -4.98
CA GLY A 38 -6.89 23.17 -4.55
C GLY A 38 -8.24 22.50 -4.31
N HIS A 39 -8.28 21.20 -4.14
CA HIS A 39 -9.48 20.45 -3.73
C HIS A 39 -9.58 20.37 -2.21
N ARG A 40 -10.76 20.06 -1.70
CA ARG A 40 -10.97 19.77 -0.28
C ARG A 40 -10.80 18.28 -0.04
N SER A 41 -9.77 17.90 0.71
CA SER A 41 -9.59 16.55 1.22
C SER A 41 -10.00 16.49 2.69
N ILE A 42 -10.80 15.49 3.03
CA ILE A 42 -11.21 15.17 4.40
C ILE A 42 -10.80 13.73 4.62
N VAL A 43 -10.00 13.47 5.65
CA VAL A 43 -9.50 12.13 5.98
C VAL A 43 -10.13 11.65 7.28
N ILE A 44 -10.74 10.47 7.25
CA ILE A 44 -11.10 9.72 8.46
C ILE A 44 -10.02 8.69 8.71
N GLY A 45 -9.37 8.76 9.87
CA GLY A 45 -8.32 7.83 10.29
C GLY A 45 -8.32 7.66 11.80
N CYS A 46 -7.76 6.56 12.31
CA CYS A 46 -7.65 6.35 13.75
C CYS A 46 -6.63 7.31 14.39
N GLN A 47 -6.71 7.44 15.69
CA GLN A 47 -5.79 8.26 16.50
C GLN A 47 -4.33 7.96 16.16
N GLY A 48 -3.53 9.04 16.00
CA GLY A 48 -2.16 8.98 15.53
C GLY A 48 -2.01 9.14 14.02
N SER A 49 -3.11 9.33 13.28
CA SER A 49 -3.09 9.72 11.88
C SER A 49 -2.70 11.19 11.71
N SER A 50 -2.19 11.51 10.52
CA SER A 50 -1.97 12.89 10.07
C SER A 50 -2.46 13.06 8.64
N ALA A 51 -2.94 14.28 8.31
CA ALA A 51 -3.43 14.61 6.98
C ALA A 51 -2.99 16.02 6.58
N ALA A 52 -2.85 16.25 5.27
CA ALA A 52 -2.65 17.58 4.71
C ALA A 52 -3.97 18.37 4.67
N GLY A 53 -5.08 17.66 4.50
CA GLY A 53 -6.44 18.23 4.53
C GLY A 53 -7.04 18.23 5.94
N VAL A 54 -8.37 18.10 6.02
CA VAL A 54 -9.09 18.02 7.28
C VAL A 54 -9.03 16.61 7.83
N LEU A 55 -8.52 16.42 9.05
CA LEU A 55 -8.51 15.12 9.73
C LEU A 55 -9.73 15.00 10.68
N ILE A 56 -10.43 13.90 10.58
CA ILE A 56 -11.42 13.43 11.55
C ILE A 56 -10.85 12.18 12.22
N GLU A 57 -10.37 12.32 13.44
CA GLU A 57 -9.81 11.20 14.18
C GLU A 57 -10.92 10.33 14.80
N THR A 58 -10.77 9.01 14.65
CA THR A 58 -11.54 8.01 15.40
C THR A 58 -10.67 7.45 16.52
N PRO A 59 -11.28 6.91 17.61
CA PRO A 59 -10.50 6.34 18.70
C PRO A 59 -9.57 5.22 18.24
N ALA A 60 -8.36 5.15 18.79
CA ALA A 60 -7.51 3.98 18.66
C ALA A 60 -8.05 2.83 19.52
N GLU A 61 -7.89 1.61 19.04
CA GLU A 61 -8.22 0.41 19.79
C GLU A 61 -6.99 -0.04 20.61
N PRO A 62 -7.04 0.00 21.94
CA PRO A 62 -5.94 -0.41 22.79
C PRO A 62 -5.85 -1.95 22.89
N GLY A 63 -4.64 -2.48 23.00
CA GLY A 63 -4.39 -3.90 23.28
C GLY A 63 -4.50 -4.81 22.06
N VAL A 64 -5.05 -6.00 22.26
CA VAL A 64 -5.17 -7.01 21.21
C VAL A 64 -6.28 -6.62 20.22
N LEU A 65 -5.97 -6.67 18.95
CA LEU A 65 -6.91 -6.36 17.87
C LEU A 65 -7.76 -7.61 17.54
N ASP A 66 -8.77 -7.86 18.37
CA ASP A 66 -9.74 -8.92 18.18
C ASP A 66 -10.99 -8.46 17.38
N GLU A 67 -11.91 -9.36 17.13
CA GLU A 67 -13.15 -9.06 16.40
C GLU A 67 -14.05 -8.04 17.13
N ALA A 68 -13.96 -7.92 18.44
CA ALA A 68 -14.71 -6.92 19.19
C ALA A 68 -14.10 -5.52 18.99
N ALA A 69 -12.77 -5.41 19.04
CA ALA A 69 -12.03 -4.19 18.72
C ALA A 69 -12.32 -3.73 17.29
N LYS A 70 -12.25 -4.65 16.32
CA LYS A 70 -12.58 -4.38 14.92
C LYS A 70 -14.00 -3.80 14.77
N ARG A 71 -15.01 -4.43 15.37
CA ARG A 71 -16.40 -3.93 15.33
C ARG A 71 -16.57 -2.56 16.00
N ARG A 72 -15.85 -2.24 17.07
CA ARG A 72 -15.87 -0.89 17.68
C ARG A 72 -15.28 0.15 16.74
N ALA A 73 -14.13 -0.12 16.15
CA ALA A 73 -13.47 0.77 15.18
C ALA A 73 -14.36 1.03 13.94
N GLN A 74 -14.99 -0.02 13.40
CA GLN A 74 -15.94 0.10 12.27
C GLN A 74 -17.12 0.99 12.62
N ARG A 75 -17.75 0.83 13.81
CA ARG A 75 -18.84 1.71 14.26
C ARG A 75 -18.39 3.17 14.41
N ALA A 76 -17.18 3.39 14.91
CA ALA A 76 -16.62 4.75 14.99
C ALA A 76 -16.44 5.37 13.58
N HIS A 77 -16.01 4.57 12.59
CA HIS A 77 -15.92 5.02 11.19
C HIS A 77 -17.29 5.33 10.60
N CYS A 78 -18.32 4.49 10.82
CA CYS A 78 -19.69 4.80 10.41
C CYS A 78 -20.17 6.15 10.96
N ALA A 79 -19.96 6.41 12.25
CA ALA A 79 -20.35 7.67 12.88
C ALA A 79 -19.56 8.88 12.32
N ALA A 80 -18.26 8.71 12.08
CA ALA A 80 -17.41 9.74 11.49
C ALA A 80 -17.81 10.07 10.05
N ILE A 81 -18.15 9.07 9.23
CA ILE A 81 -18.67 9.26 7.86
C ILE A 81 -19.97 10.03 7.89
N ALA A 82 -20.92 9.64 8.75
CA ALA A 82 -22.21 10.35 8.90
C ALA A 82 -22.00 11.81 9.31
N THR A 83 -21.10 12.06 10.26
CA THR A 83 -20.73 13.41 10.72
C THR A 83 -20.12 14.24 9.60
N ALA A 84 -19.18 13.66 8.82
CA ALA A 84 -18.56 14.36 7.70
C ALA A 84 -19.59 14.74 6.64
N ARG A 85 -20.49 13.81 6.26
CA ARG A 85 -21.54 14.04 5.26
C ARG A 85 -22.57 15.08 5.71
N ALA A 86 -22.86 15.18 7.01
CA ALA A 86 -23.74 16.22 7.55
C ALA A 86 -23.09 17.61 7.56
N ARG A 87 -21.74 17.67 7.65
CA ARG A 87 -20.99 18.94 7.79
C ARG A 87 -20.54 19.54 6.46
N TRP A 88 -20.24 18.70 5.47
CA TRP A 88 -19.69 19.14 4.18
C TRP A 88 -20.45 18.55 2.99
N PRO A 89 -20.59 19.30 1.90
CA PRO A 89 -21.06 18.74 0.64
C PRO A 89 -19.95 17.81 0.06
N ILE A 90 -20.10 16.51 0.27
CA ILE A 90 -19.16 15.50 -0.21
C ILE A 90 -19.50 15.13 -1.65
N ASP A 91 -18.55 15.32 -2.59
CA ASP A 91 -18.71 14.91 -3.99
C ASP A 91 -18.42 13.43 -4.20
N VAL A 92 -17.41 12.87 -3.47
CA VAL A 92 -17.04 11.47 -3.53
C VAL A 92 -16.59 10.99 -2.16
N VAL A 93 -17.05 9.81 -1.75
CA VAL A 93 -16.48 9.04 -0.64
C VAL A 93 -15.48 8.03 -1.21
N HIS A 94 -14.27 7.99 -0.69
CA HIS A 94 -13.23 7.06 -1.12
C HIS A 94 -12.79 6.17 0.04
N LEU A 95 -13.02 4.86 -0.07
CA LEU A 95 -12.76 3.86 0.96
C LEU A 95 -11.49 3.06 0.65
N HIS A 96 -10.64 2.84 1.65
CA HIS A 96 -9.35 2.16 1.52
C HIS A 96 -9.21 0.90 2.39
N GLY A 97 -10.15 0.62 3.28
CA GLY A 97 -10.07 -0.55 4.18
C GLY A 97 -10.48 -1.85 3.51
N ILE A 98 -9.91 -2.97 3.97
CA ILE A 98 -10.32 -4.31 3.53
C ILE A 98 -11.78 -4.63 3.93
N ASP A 99 -12.23 -4.03 5.00
CA ASP A 99 -13.55 -4.21 5.61
C ASP A 99 -14.50 -3.04 5.28
N PHE A 100 -14.29 -2.41 4.10
CA PHE A 100 -15.03 -1.25 3.65
C PHE A 100 -16.55 -1.47 3.65
N ASP A 101 -17.00 -2.68 3.42
CA ASP A 101 -18.40 -3.09 3.41
C ASP A 101 -19.09 -2.89 4.78
N ALA A 102 -18.35 -2.95 5.87
CA ALA A 102 -18.86 -2.74 7.22
C ALA A 102 -19.20 -1.26 7.54
N TYR A 103 -18.66 -0.31 6.80
CA TYR A 103 -18.90 1.14 6.97
C TYR A 103 -19.20 1.85 5.64
N LEU A 104 -19.61 1.10 4.63
CA LEU A 104 -20.03 1.63 3.34
C LEU A 104 -21.26 2.55 3.51
N PRO A 105 -21.23 3.82 3.02
CA PRO A 105 -22.42 4.67 3.01
C PRO A 105 -23.55 4.05 2.20
N GLY A 106 -24.78 4.25 2.63
CA GLY A 106 -25.97 3.71 1.95
C GLY A 106 -26.21 4.28 0.55
N ASP A 107 -25.72 5.49 0.28
CA ASP A 107 -25.89 6.23 -0.97
C ASP A 107 -24.73 7.16 -1.26
N GLY A 108 -24.74 7.76 -2.45
CA GLY A 108 -23.79 8.76 -2.93
C GLY A 108 -22.55 8.19 -3.60
N PRO A 109 -21.91 8.99 -4.48
CA PRO A 109 -20.76 8.55 -5.27
C PRO A 109 -19.64 8.01 -4.40
N THR A 110 -19.29 6.75 -4.58
CA THR A 110 -18.32 6.03 -3.75
C THR A 110 -17.30 5.30 -4.60
N LEU A 111 -16.02 5.50 -4.29
CA LEU A 111 -14.89 4.75 -4.84
C LEU A 111 -14.30 3.84 -3.76
N VAL A 112 -13.91 2.64 -4.13
CA VAL A 112 -13.19 1.71 -3.25
C VAL A 112 -11.90 1.28 -3.92
N THR A 113 -10.78 1.52 -3.26
CA THR A 113 -9.50 0.95 -3.67
C THR A 113 -9.25 -0.37 -2.95
N LEU A 114 -9.10 -1.44 -3.72
CA LEU A 114 -8.87 -2.79 -3.21
C LEU A 114 -7.36 -3.01 -3.05
N HIS A 115 -6.82 -2.75 -1.86
CA HIS A 115 -5.37 -2.77 -1.60
C HIS A 115 -4.79 -4.17 -1.34
N LEU A 116 -5.63 -5.15 -1.03
CA LEU A 116 -5.23 -6.52 -0.67
C LEU A 116 -5.65 -7.53 -1.74
N PRO A 117 -5.15 -8.78 -1.72
CA PRO A 117 -5.59 -9.82 -2.65
C PRO A 117 -7.11 -9.93 -2.72
N LEU A 118 -7.67 -10.08 -3.93
CA LEU A 118 -9.12 -9.99 -4.13
C LEU A 118 -9.90 -11.14 -3.46
N ASP A 119 -9.27 -12.28 -3.26
CA ASP A 119 -9.81 -13.44 -2.52
C ASP A 119 -9.88 -13.23 -1.00
N TRP A 120 -9.31 -12.12 -0.48
CA TRP A 120 -9.42 -11.74 0.93
C TRP A 120 -10.67 -10.90 1.22
N TYR A 121 -11.36 -10.41 0.20
CA TYR A 121 -12.60 -9.66 0.33
C TYR A 121 -13.81 -10.60 0.25
N PRO A 122 -14.92 -10.29 0.95
CA PRO A 122 -16.18 -11.01 0.77
C PRO A 122 -16.63 -10.94 -0.70
N ALA A 123 -17.05 -12.07 -1.28
CA ALA A 123 -17.45 -12.12 -2.68
C ALA A 123 -18.59 -11.14 -3.00
N ASP A 124 -19.55 -10.98 -2.10
CA ASP A 124 -20.67 -10.05 -2.26
C ASP A 124 -20.20 -8.59 -2.28
N ALA A 125 -19.15 -8.25 -1.52
CA ALA A 125 -18.59 -6.90 -1.52
C ALA A 125 -17.93 -6.54 -2.87
N LEU A 126 -17.47 -7.54 -3.64
CA LEU A 126 -16.87 -7.33 -4.96
C LEU A 126 -17.91 -7.24 -6.11
N ASN A 127 -19.19 -7.47 -5.82
CA ASN A 127 -20.28 -7.38 -6.80
C ASN A 127 -21.42 -6.45 -6.31
N PRO A 128 -21.14 -5.15 -6.09
CA PRO A 128 -22.15 -4.22 -5.60
C PRO A 128 -23.27 -4.03 -6.63
N ALA A 129 -24.51 -3.96 -6.14
CA ALA A 129 -25.68 -3.65 -6.98
C ALA A 129 -25.79 -2.15 -7.32
N ARG A 130 -25.10 -1.28 -6.59
CA ARG A 130 -25.17 0.18 -6.75
C ARG A 130 -24.35 0.64 -7.96
N GLU A 131 -24.93 1.50 -8.79
CA GLU A 131 -24.27 2.10 -9.96
C GLU A 131 -23.28 3.22 -9.58
N ASP A 132 -23.52 3.90 -8.46
CA ASP A 132 -22.68 4.97 -7.90
C ASP A 132 -21.57 4.46 -6.97
N LEU A 133 -21.35 3.14 -6.91
CA LEU A 133 -20.26 2.49 -6.19
C LEU A 133 -19.31 1.81 -7.17
N TRP A 134 -18.10 2.34 -7.26
CA TRP A 134 -17.03 1.82 -8.10
C TRP A 134 -15.94 1.17 -7.27
N LEU A 135 -15.50 -0.02 -7.68
CA LEU A 135 -14.36 -0.71 -7.10
C LEU A 135 -13.25 -0.81 -8.15
N HIS A 136 -12.00 -0.71 -7.72
CA HIS A 136 -10.86 -0.92 -8.62
C HIS A 136 -9.70 -1.63 -7.93
N ALA A 137 -8.91 -2.33 -8.75
CA ALA A 137 -7.65 -2.94 -8.36
C ALA A 137 -6.49 -1.92 -8.45
N VAL A 138 -5.41 -2.17 -7.70
CA VAL A 138 -4.20 -1.32 -7.68
C VAL A 138 -3.12 -1.75 -8.67
N SER A 139 -3.39 -2.78 -9.47
CA SER A 139 -2.55 -3.23 -10.58
C SER A 139 -3.33 -4.07 -11.57
N ALA A 140 -2.81 -4.19 -12.80
CA ALA A 140 -3.37 -5.12 -13.78
C ALA A 140 -3.20 -6.59 -13.34
N ALA A 141 -2.11 -6.93 -12.65
CA ALA A 141 -1.90 -8.26 -12.09
C ALA A 141 -3.00 -8.63 -11.09
N GLN A 142 -3.30 -7.75 -10.15
CA GLN A 142 -4.39 -7.97 -9.20
C GLN A 142 -5.74 -8.06 -9.90
N GLN A 143 -6.02 -7.20 -10.88
CA GLN A 143 -7.28 -7.25 -11.62
C GLN A 143 -7.50 -8.59 -12.34
N ARG A 144 -6.44 -9.21 -12.84
CA ARG A 144 -6.53 -10.55 -13.46
C ARG A 144 -6.97 -11.65 -12.50
N THR A 145 -6.87 -11.43 -11.18
CA THR A 145 -7.32 -12.38 -10.15
C THR A 145 -8.77 -12.15 -9.71
N ALA A 146 -9.49 -11.22 -10.37
CA ALA A 146 -10.88 -10.94 -10.01
C ALA A 146 -11.76 -12.19 -10.14
N PRO A 147 -12.54 -12.53 -9.10
CA PRO A 147 -13.43 -13.66 -9.16
C PRO A 147 -14.55 -13.44 -10.20
N PRO A 148 -15.16 -14.51 -10.73
CA PRO A 148 -16.30 -14.40 -11.63
C PRO A 148 -17.42 -13.56 -10.98
N GLY A 149 -17.97 -12.61 -11.75
CA GLY A 149 -19.02 -11.70 -11.28
C GLY A 149 -18.53 -10.45 -10.54
N ALA A 150 -17.25 -10.30 -10.24
CA ALA A 150 -16.71 -9.06 -9.65
C ALA A 150 -16.92 -7.88 -10.62
N ARG A 151 -17.44 -6.77 -10.07
CA ARG A 151 -17.71 -5.53 -10.82
C ARG A 151 -16.64 -4.49 -10.55
N LEU A 152 -15.49 -4.61 -11.21
CA LEU A 152 -14.39 -3.69 -11.10
C LEU A 152 -14.33 -2.76 -12.31
N ILE A 153 -14.05 -1.49 -12.11
CA ILE A 153 -13.58 -0.59 -13.18
C ILE A 153 -12.13 -0.94 -13.55
N GLY A 154 -11.58 -0.29 -14.58
CA GLY A 154 -10.17 -0.47 -14.93
C GLY A 154 -9.25 -0.19 -13.73
N PRO A 155 -8.10 -0.85 -13.62
CA PRO A 155 -7.20 -0.69 -12.48
C PRO A 155 -6.61 0.72 -12.47
N ILE A 156 -6.47 1.30 -11.28
CA ILE A 156 -5.64 2.50 -11.06
C ILE A 156 -4.34 2.02 -10.42
N PRO A 157 -3.25 1.89 -11.19
CA PRO A 157 -2.00 1.38 -10.65
C PRO A 157 -1.44 2.29 -9.56
N ASN A 158 -0.98 1.67 -8.46
CA ASN A 158 -0.23 2.37 -7.44
C ASN A 158 1.07 2.95 -8.01
N ALA A 159 1.54 4.01 -7.36
CA ALA A 159 2.76 4.72 -7.71
C ALA A 159 3.51 5.17 -6.45
N VAL A 160 4.68 5.75 -6.65
CA VAL A 160 5.52 6.31 -5.59
C VAL A 160 6.03 7.70 -6.00
N ASP A 161 6.35 8.52 -5.02
CA ASP A 161 7.01 9.82 -5.26
C ASP A 161 8.49 9.57 -5.58
N VAL A 162 8.78 9.39 -6.88
CA VAL A 162 10.12 9.07 -7.36
C VAL A 162 11.12 10.17 -7.03
N ASP A 163 10.70 11.43 -7.10
CA ASP A 163 11.59 12.57 -6.88
C ASP A 163 11.92 12.73 -5.40
N ALA A 164 10.95 12.56 -4.51
CA ALA A 164 11.19 12.57 -3.07
C ALA A 164 12.06 11.40 -2.59
N LEU A 165 11.99 10.25 -3.26
CA LEU A 165 12.75 9.03 -2.92
C LEU A 165 14.18 9.05 -3.47
N SER A 166 14.37 9.55 -4.69
CA SER A 166 15.65 9.46 -5.41
C SER A 166 16.71 10.38 -4.80
N GLU A 167 17.71 9.78 -4.21
CA GLU A 167 18.91 10.47 -3.71
C GLU A 167 20.13 9.58 -4.05
N PRO A 168 20.77 9.78 -5.22
CA PRO A 168 21.87 8.94 -5.64
C PRO A 168 23.01 8.91 -4.61
N LYS A 169 23.27 7.73 -4.06
CA LYS A 169 24.33 7.46 -3.05
C LYS A 169 25.13 6.22 -3.45
N ALA A 170 26.34 6.13 -2.95
CA ALA A 170 27.13 4.91 -3.06
C ALA A 170 26.39 3.75 -2.38
N LYS A 171 26.35 2.60 -3.06
CA LYS A 171 25.78 1.38 -2.50
C LYS A 171 26.73 0.78 -1.46
N HIS A 172 26.15 0.31 -0.37
CA HIS A 172 26.85 -0.40 0.69
C HIS A 172 26.59 -1.90 0.60
N ASP A 173 27.45 -2.70 1.20
CA ASP A 173 27.38 -4.15 1.11
C ASP A 173 26.39 -4.74 2.14
N PHE A 174 25.09 -4.43 1.98
CA PHE A 174 24.01 -5.07 2.73
C PHE A 174 22.75 -5.20 1.87
N ALA A 175 22.02 -6.29 2.06
CA ALA A 175 20.67 -6.47 1.53
C ALA A 175 19.63 -5.88 2.50
N LEU A 176 18.46 -5.50 2.00
CA LEU A 176 17.41 -4.83 2.76
C LEU A 176 16.08 -5.59 2.61
N VAL A 177 15.36 -5.76 3.70
CA VAL A 177 13.93 -6.15 3.70
C VAL A 177 13.13 -5.03 4.34
N LEU A 178 12.06 -4.60 3.71
CA LEU A 178 11.12 -3.61 4.23
C LEU A 178 9.69 -4.12 4.09
N SER A 179 9.08 -4.56 5.18
CA SER A 179 7.70 -5.05 5.16
C SER A 179 7.10 -5.14 6.56
N ARG A 180 5.78 -5.37 6.64
CA ARG A 180 5.18 -5.90 7.88
C ARG A 180 5.84 -7.23 8.22
N VAL A 181 6.02 -7.51 9.51
CA VAL A 181 6.55 -8.79 9.95
C VAL A 181 5.38 -9.76 10.17
N CYS A 182 5.18 -10.63 9.19
CA CYS A 182 4.10 -11.63 9.19
C CYS A 182 4.50 -12.84 8.32
N PRO A 183 3.86 -14.01 8.50
CA PRO A 183 4.21 -15.22 7.75
C PRO A 183 4.17 -15.03 6.23
N GLU A 184 3.19 -14.28 5.72
CA GLU A 184 2.96 -14.05 4.29
C GLU A 184 4.13 -13.30 3.62
N LYS A 185 4.93 -12.57 4.41
CA LYS A 185 6.09 -11.83 3.89
C LYS A 185 7.39 -12.64 3.86
N GLY A 186 7.40 -13.85 4.42
CA GLY A 186 8.49 -14.82 4.25
C GLY A 186 9.88 -14.35 4.69
N ILE A 187 10.00 -13.42 5.66
CA ILE A 187 11.27 -12.77 6.06
C ILE A 187 12.36 -13.80 6.44
N HIS A 188 11.98 -14.94 7.02
CA HIS A 188 12.88 -16.04 7.37
C HIS A 188 13.63 -16.56 6.14
N LEU A 189 13.01 -16.57 4.96
CA LEU A 189 13.64 -17.00 3.70
C LEU A 189 14.71 -16.01 3.23
N ALA A 190 14.47 -14.70 3.39
CA ALA A 190 15.49 -13.68 3.12
C ALA A 190 16.68 -13.78 4.09
N LEU A 191 16.42 -14.10 5.36
CA LEU A 191 17.47 -14.32 6.36
C LEU A 191 18.35 -15.52 6.00
N ASP A 192 17.72 -16.62 5.59
CA ASP A 192 18.43 -17.83 5.16
C ASP A 192 19.22 -17.59 3.86
N ALA A 193 18.63 -16.89 2.87
CA ALA A 193 19.31 -16.52 1.62
C ALA A 193 20.52 -15.60 1.86
N ALA A 194 20.36 -14.56 2.68
CA ALA A 194 21.43 -13.64 3.03
C ALA A 194 22.57 -14.34 3.79
N LYS A 195 22.24 -15.33 4.64
CA LYS A 195 23.22 -16.18 5.32
C LYS A 195 24.02 -17.00 4.31
N LYS A 196 23.35 -17.66 3.36
CA LYS A 196 24.00 -18.43 2.29
C LYS A 196 24.88 -17.55 1.41
N ALA A 197 24.40 -16.37 1.03
CA ALA A 197 25.17 -15.38 0.26
C ALA A 197 26.35 -14.74 1.04
N SER A 198 26.45 -14.96 2.34
CA SER A 198 27.38 -14.27 3.25
C SER A 198 27.27 -12.74 3.19
N VAL A 199 26.06 -12.21 2.94
CA VAL A 199 25.75 -10.78 2.86
C VAL A 199 25.00 -10.33 4.13
N PRO A 200 25.37 -9.18 4.73
CA PRO A 200 24.58 -8.60 5.81
C PRO A 200 23.16 -8.30 5.37
N LEU A 201 22.17 -8.49 6.26
CA LEU A 201 20.78 -8.17 6.01
C LEU A 201 20.24 -7.22 7.07
N VAL A 202 19.59 -6.16 6.61
CA VAL A 202 18.87 -5.23 7.47
C VAL A 202 17.37 -5.40 7.22
N ILE A 203 16.60 -5.53 8.29
CA ILE A 203 15.15 -5.68 8.24
C ILE A 203 14.52 -4.47 8.90
N GLY A 204 13.71 -3.72 8.17
CA GLY A 204 12.84 -2.66 8.68
C GLY A 204 11.38 -3.06 8.57
N GLY A 205 10.61 -2.82 9.65
CA GLY A 205 9.19 -3.12 9.62
C GLY A 205 8.57 -3.24 11.00
N LYS A 206 7.25 -3.45 11.03
CA LYS A 206 6.47 -3.52 12.27
C LYS A 206 5.93 -4.94 12.49
N VAL A 207 6.10 -5.44 13.70
CA VAL A 207 5.35 -6.58 14.21
C VAL A 207 4.05 -6.03 14.78
N TYR A 208 2.92 -6.32 14.15
CA TYR A 208 1.62 -5.91 14.69
C TYR A 208 1.19 -6.85 15.83
N PRO A 209 0.37 -6.38 16.78
CA PRO A 209 -0.04 -7.18 17.96
C PRO A 209 -1.14 -8.20 17.62
N TYR A 210 -0.96 -8.91 16.50
CA TYR A 210 -1.70 -10.13 16.16
C TYR A 210 -0.91 -11.35 16.65
N GLU A 211 -1.57 -12.34 17.20
CA GLU A 211 -0.92 -13.54 17.70
C GLU A 211 -0.05 -14.24 16.65
N THR A 212 -0.56 -14.35 15.41
CA THR A 212 0.18 -14.93 14.30
C THR A 212 1.47 -14.18 13.96
N HIS A 213 1.47 -12.84 14.05
CA HIS A 213 2.65 -12.02 13.73
C HIS A 213 3.70 -12.09 14.84
N THR A 214 3.28 -12.04 16.11
CA THR A 214 4.19 -12.13 17.25
C THR A 214 4.82 -13.52 17.37
N THR A 215 4.04 -14.56 17.13
CA THR A 215 4.52 -15.95 17.07
C THR A 215 5.52 -16.14 15.93
N TYR A 216 5.20 -15.67 14.73
CA TYR A 216 6.11 -15.73 13.59
C TYR A 216 7.43 -15.00 13.86
N PHE A 217 7.39 -13.81 14.45
CA PHE A 217 8.62 -13.07 14.79
C PHE A 217 9.48 -13.87 15.77
N ARG A 218 8.90 -14.35 16.87
CA ARG A 218 9.59 -15.09 17.93
C ARG A 218 10.17 -16.41 17.43
N ASP A 219 9.42 -17.17 16.61
CA ASP A 219 9.78 -18.54 16.28
C ASP A 219 10.59 -18.63 14.97
N GLU A 220 10.37 -17.70 14.00
CA GLU A 220 10.99 -17.78 12.68
C GLU A 220 12.01 -16.67 12.40
N VAL A 221 11.80 -15.47 12.90
CA VAL A 221 12.68 -14.32 12.58
C VAL A 221 13.79 -14.16 13.63
N GLU A 222 13.42 -14.03 14.89
CA GLU A 222 14.35 -13.74 15.99
C GLU A 222 15.50 -14.74 16.10
N PRO A 223 15.28 -16.08 15.99
CA PRO A 223 16.38 -17.06 16.07
C PRO A 223 17.40 -17.00 14.94
N ARG A 224 17.06 -16.32 13.83
CA ARG A 224 17.93 -16.12 12.65
C ARG A 224 18.70 -14.80 12.67
N LEU A 225 18.42 -13.94 13.66
CA LEU A 225 19.12 -12.65 13.81
C LEU A 225 20.51 -12.86 14.45
N ASP A 226 21.46 -12.02 14.06
CA ASP A 226 22.83 -11.99 14.60
C ASP A 226 23.52 -10.65 14.28
N ASP A 227 24.84 -10.55 14.45
CA ASP A 227 25.61 -9.34 14.20
C ASP A 227 25.48 -8.81 12.77
N ARG A 228 25.24 -9.69 11.79
CA ARG A 228 25.14 -9.36 10.38
C ARG A 228 23.69 -9.31 9.86
N ARG A 229 22.72 -9.90 10.57
CA ARG A 229 21.29 -9.93 10.22
C ARG A 229 20.48 -9.27 11.32
N ARG A 230 20.06 -8.02 11.08
CA ARG A 230 19.52 -7.16 12.14
C ARG A 230 18.11 -6.69 11.84
N PHE A 231 17.26 -6.71 12.85
CA PHE A 231 15.94 -6.12 12.85
C PHE A 231 15.97 -4.74 13.52
N LEU A 232 15.53 -3.70 12.80
CA LEU A 232 15.55 -2.30 13.26
C LEU A 232 14.19 -1.81 13.77
N GLY A 233 13.13 -2.64 13.63
CA GLY A 233 11.78 -2.18 13.91
C GLY A 233 11.22 -1.25 12.82
N PRO A 234 10.12 -0.53 13.11
CA PRO A 234 9.50 0.39 12.16
C PRO A 234 10.43 1.58 11.85
N LEU A 235 10.42 2.00 10.59
CA LEU A 235 11.27 3.08 10.07
C LEU A 235 10.39 4.22 9.56
N GLY A 236 10.72 5.47 9.94
CA GLY A 236 10.16 6.65 9.30
C GLY A 236 10.75 6.88 7.91
N PHE A 237 10.13 7.77 7.12
CA PHE A 237 10.47 8.04 5.73
C PHE A 237 11.97 8.32 5.50
N VAL A 238 12.60 9.15 6.32
CA VAL A 238 14.01 9.54 6.17
C VAL A 238 14.93 8.33 6.31
N ALA A 239 14.71 7.48 7.33
CA ALA A 239 15.50 6.27 7.54
C ALA A 239 15.26 5.24 6.43
N LYS A 240 13.99 5.02 6.04
CA LYS A 240 13.60 4.15 4.93
C LYS A 240 14.29 4.58 3.62
N ARG A 241 14.17 5.87 3.25
CA ARG A 241 14.79 6.45 2.06
C ARG A 241 16.31 6.27 2.06
N ARG A 242 16.98 6.55 3.21
CA ARG A 242 18.42 6.37 3.33
C ARG A 242 18.84 4.92 3.09
N LEU A 243 18.16 3.95 3.71
CA LEU A 243 18.47 2.53 3.54
C LEU A 243 18.23 2.07 2.10
N LEU A 244 17.11 2.47 1.48
CA LEU A 244 16.81 2.15 0.09
C LEU A 244 17.88 2.71 -0.86
N ASN A 245 18.34 3.95 -0.68
CA ASN A 245 19.36 4.54 -1.55
C ASN A 245 20.75 3.91 -1.37
N THR A 246 21.03 3.27 -0.24
CA THR A 246 22.36 2.71 0.07
C THR A 246 22.44 1.19 0.05
N ALA A 247 21.32 0.47 0.10
CA ALA A 247 21.34 -0.99 0.03
C ALA A 247 21.84 -1.49 -1.34
N ARG A 248 22.51 -2.64 -1.36
CA ARG A 248 22.91 -3.35 -2.59
C ARG A 248 21.72 -3.90 -3.36
N CYS A 249 20.69 -4.35 -2.64
CA CYS A 249 19.39 -4.79 -3.18
C CYS A 249 18.30 -4.75 -2.11
N LEU A 250 17.05 -4.68 -2.56
CA LEU A 250 15.88 -4.99 -1.75
C LEU A 250 15.49 -6.45 -1.99
N VAL A 251 15.18 -7.18 -0.91
CA VAL A 251 14.71 -8.57 -0.98
C VAL A 251 13.25 -8.65 -0.60
N ILE A 252 12.43 -9.28 -1.45
CA ILE A 252 10.97 -9.44 -1.26
C ILE A 252 10.62 -10.93 -1.38
N PRO A 253 10.72 -11.69 -0.28
CA PRO A 253 10.44 -13.13 -0.26
C PRO A 253 8.96 -13.43 0.00
N SER A 254 8.05 -12.60 -0.51
CA SER A 254 6.61 -12.70 -0.23
C SER A 254 6.02 -14.03 -0.72
N LEU A 255 5.36 -14.74 0.19
CA LEU A 255 4.64 -15.99 -0.06
C LEU A 255 3.20 -15.75 -0.55
N ALA A 256 2.57 -14.66 -0.08
CA ALA A 256 1.29 -14.23 -0.60
C ALA A 256 1.45 -13.32 -1.83
N ALA A 257 0.45 -13.30 -2.70
CA ALA A 257 0.44 -12.48 -3.90
C ALA A 257 0.53 -10.98 -3.56
N GLU A 258 1.60 -10.32 -4.00
CA GLU A 258 1.74 -8.88 -3.92
C GLU A 258 0.74 -8.20 -4.87
N THR A 259 -0.05 -7.27 -4.35
CA THR A 259 -1.06 -6.58 -5.17
C THR A 259 -0.47 -5.50 -6.07
N SER A 260 0.57 -4.79 -5.61
CA SER A 260 1.31 -3.80 -6.39
C SER A 260 2.79 -3.66 -5.98
N SER A 261 3.12 -3.97 -4.74
CA SER A 261 4.46 -3.86 -4.15
C SER A 261 5.09 -2.46 -4.21
N LEU A 262 4.51 -1.51 -3.46
CA LEU A 262 5.07 -0.15 -3.34
C LEU A 262 6.56 -0.16 -3.00
N VAL A 263 6.99 -1.05 -2.09
CA VAL A 263 8.39 -1.12 -1.66
C VAL A 263 9.34 -1.51 -2.80
N ALA A 264 8.87 -2.33 -3.77
CA ALA A 264 9.65 -2.62 -4.98
C ALA A 264 9.80 -1.36 -5.85
N MET A 265 8.71 -0.62 -6.06
CA MET A 265 8.73 0.64 -6.80
C MET A 265 9.63 1.69 -6.11
N GLU A 266 9.56 1.80 -4.78
CA GLU A 266 10.40 2.67 -3.95
C GLU A 266 11.90 2.30 -4.09
N ALA A 267 12.22 1.00 -4.08
CA ALA A 267 13.59 0.54 -4.27
C ALA A 267 14.13 0.94 -5.66
N LEU A 268 13.34 0.71 -6.72
CA LEU A 268 13.72 1.10 -8.07
C LEU A 268 13.89 2.62 -8.20
N ALA A 269 13.02 3.43 -7.58
CA ALA A 269 13.15 4.87 -7.52
C ALA A 269 14.45 5.33 -6.84
N CYS A 270 14.93 4.57 -5.85
CA CYS A 270 16.21 4.79 -5.17
C CYS A 270 17.42 4.22 -5.94
N GLY A 271 17.23 3.64 -7.13
CA GLY A 271 18.29 2.96 -7.87
C GLY A 271 18.78 1.67 -7.18
N THR A 272 17.89 0.97 -6.51
CA THR A 272 18.19 -0.27 -5.78
C THR A 272 17.47 -1.43 -6.47
N PRO A 273 18.22 -2.40 -7.03
CA PRO A 273 17.63 -3.56 -7.67
C PRO A 273 16.85 -4.42 -6.67
N VAL A 274 15.85 -5.13 -7.18
CA VAL A 274 14.95 -5.96 -6.37
C VAL A 274 15.22 -7.44 -6.62
N VAL A 275 15.37 -8.21 -5.55
CA VAL A 275 15.40 -9.69 -5.59
C VAL A 275 14.11 -10.20 -4.98
N ALA A 276 13.29 -10.93 -5.74
CA ALA A 276 11.96 -11.30 -5.29
C ALA A 276 11.50 -12.66 -5.82
N PHE A 277 10.60 -13.31 -5.08
CA PHE A 277 9.77 -14.36 -5.66
C PHE A 277 8.77 -13.77 -6.66
N PRO A 278 8.42 -14.47 -7.75
CA PRO A 278 7.49 -13.98 -8.79
C PRO A 278 6.03 -14.04 -8.33
N SER A 279 5.74 -13.39 -7.18
CA SER A 279 4.44 -13.42 -6.52
C SER A 279 3.58 -12.20 -6.88
N GLY A 280 2.36 -12.44 -7.38
CA GLY A 280 1.38 -11.40 -7.70
C GLY A 280 1.87 -10.40 -8.75
N ALA A 281 1.98 -9.12 -8.40
CA ALA A 281 2.40 -8.04 -9.28
C ALA A 281 3.93 -7.89 -9.42
N LEU A 282 4.75 -8.65 -8.68
CA LEU A 282 6.21 -8.51 -8.72
C LEU A 282 6.80 -8.74 -10.13
N PRO A 283 6.31 -9.72 -10.96
CA PRO A 283 6.74 -9.84 -12.34
C PRO A 283 6.40 -8.64 -13.23
N ASP A 284 5.33 -7.89 -12.89
CA ASP A 284 4.98 -6.67 -13.60
C ASP A 284 5.84 -5.47 -13.13
N VAL A 285 6.50 -5.53 -11.97
CA VAL A 285 7.34 -4.44 -11.41
C VAL A 285 8.82 -4.66 -11.74
N VAL A 286 9.33 -5.87 -11.55
CA VAL A 286 10.75 -6.23 -11.68
C VAL A 286 11.02 -6.82 -13.06
N GLU A 287 11.91 -6.20 -13.82
CA GLU A 287 12.43 -6.73 -15.08
C GLU A 287 13.68 -7.57 -14.80
N HIS A 288 13.54 -8.91 -14.94
CA HIS A 288 14.59 -9.86 -14.60
C HIS A 288 15.88 -9.59 -15.39
N GLY A 289 17.00 -9.52 -14.67
CA GLY A 289 18.33 -9.24 -15.25
C GLY A 289 18.57 -7.77 -15.60
N LYS A 290 17.60 -6.87 -15.37
CA LYS A 290 17.72 -5.44 -15.68
C LYS A 290 17.47 -4.55 -14.46
N THR A 291 16.35 -4.72 -13.78
CA THR A 291 16.02 -3.95 -12.57
C THR A 291 16.02 -4.81 -11.31
N GLY A 292 16.30 -6.10 -11.45
CA GLY A 292 16.32 -7.05 -10.36
C GLY A 292 16.32 -8.49 -10.85
N TYR A 293 16.09 -9.41 -9.94
CA TYR A 293 16.01 -10.84 -10.22
C TYR A 293 14.71 -11.41 -9.64
N LEU A 294 13.98 -12.15 -10.48
CA LEU A 294 12.86 -12.99 -10.06
C LEU A 294 13.39 -14.41 -9.89
N VAL A 295 13.22 -15.00 -8.71
CA VAL A 295 13.84 -16.25 -8.28
C VAL A 295 12.81 -17.23 -7.73
N GLY A 296 13.06 -18.54 -7.84
CA GLY A 296 12.10 -19.58 -7.46
C GLY A 296 12.26 -20.09 -6.03
N ASP A 297 13.47 -19.99 -5.46
CA ASP A 297 13.79 -20.53 -4.14
C ASP A 297 14.86 -19.71 -3.39
N VAL A 298 15.25 -20.19 -2.20
CA VAL A 298 16.22 -19.55 -1.32
C VAL A 298 17.65 -19.60 -1.89
N ASP A 299 17.98 -20.63 -2.64
CA ASP A 299 19.31 -20.79 -3.23
C ASP A 299 19.52 -19.82 -4.39
N GLU A 300 18.55 -19.74 -5.31
CA GLU A 300 18.53 -18.72 -6.36
C GLU A 300 18.49 -17.30 -5.76
N MET A 301 17.77 -17.11 -4.65
CA MET A 301 17.72 -15.82 -3.95
C MET A 301 19.11 -15.43 -3.41
N ALA A 302 19.85 -16.37 -2.86
CA ALA A 302 21.22 -16.12 -2.38
C ALA A 302 22.16 -15.73 -3.53
N GLU A 303 22.10 -16.43 -4.67
CA GLU A 303 22.86 -16.10 -5.87
C GLU A 303 22.49 -14.72 -6.41
N ALA A 304 21.19 -14.41 -6.48
CA ALA A 304 20.69 -13.12 -6.94
C ALA A 304 21.10 -11.96 -6.01
N ILE A 305 21.08 -12.15 -4.68
CA ILE A 305 21.61 -11.18 -3.72
C ILE A 305 23.09 -10.90 -3.98
N ALA A 306 23.90 -11.93 -4.27
CA ALA A 306 25.32 -11.77 -4.61
C ALA A 306 25.51 -11.03 -5.94
N ALA A 307 24.70 -11.34 -6.96
CA ALA A 307 24.77 -10.77 -8.30
C ALA A 307 24.19 -9.34 -8.41
N ALA A 308 23.30 -8.92 -7.51
CA ALA A 308 22.58 -7.64 -7.59
C ALA A 308 23.47 -6.40 -7.84
N PRO A 309 24.70 -6.28 -7.30
CA PRO A 309 25.57 -5.13 -7.57
C PRO A 309 26.03 -4.98 -9.02
N SER A 310 25.84 -5.99 -9.87
CA SER A 310 26.15 -5.89 -11.31
C SER A 310 25.10 -5.10 -12.11
N LEU A 311 23.92 -4.86 -11.53
CA LEU A 311 22.85 -4.11 -12.18
C LEU A 311 23.07 -2.61 -12.01
N ASP A 312 22.79 -1.86 -13.09
CA ASP A 312 22.96 -0.41 -13.10
C ASP A 312 21.85 0.31 -12.30
N PRO A 313 22.20 1.07 -11.25
CA PRO A 313 21.21 1.83 -10.47
C PRO A 313 20.43 2.87 -11.28
N GLU A 314 21.03 3.45 -12.34
CA GLU A 314 20.32 4.46 -13.13
C GLU A 314 19.25 3.80 -14.02
N THR A 315 19.47 2.60 -14.48
CA THR A 315 18.43 1.80 -15.16
C THR A 315 17.23 1.58 -14.25
N CYS A 316 17.44 1.25 -12.96
CA CYS A 316 16.34 1.13 -11.99
C CYS A 316 15.58 2.45 -11.83
N ARG A 317 16.27 3.58 -11.66
CA ARG A 317 15.65 4.91 -11.53
C ARG A 317 14.88 5.32 -12.79
N ALA A 318 15.45 5.09 -13.97
CA ALA A 318 14.80 5.40 -15.23
C ALA A 318 13.48 4.62 -15.42
N GLU A 319 13.48 3.33 -15.09
CA GLU A 319 12.26 2.50 -15.12
C GLU A 319 11.22 2.98 -14.10
N ALA A 320 11.65 3.37 -12.89
CA ALA A 320 10.73 3.90 -11.88
C ALA A 320 10.06 5.19 -12.34
N ARG A 321 10.82 6.16 -12.87
CA ARG A 321 10.27 7.43 -13.42
C ARG A 321 9.28 7.15 -14.56
N ARG A 322 9.61 6.24 -15.45
CA ARG A 322 8.78 5.91 -16.60
C ARG A 322 7.47 5.25 -16.23
N ARG A 323 7.46 4.37 -15.20
CA ARG A 323 6.35 3.45 -14.93
C ARG A 323 5.56 3.76 -13.67
N PHE A 324 6.19 4.30 -12.63
CA PHE A 324 5.64 4.38 -11.28
C PHE A 324 5.54 5.82 -10.74
N SER A 325 5.46 6.82 -11.64
CA SER A 325 5.32 8.23 -11.28
C SER A 325 4.01 8.50 -10.55
N LEU A 326 4.09 9.25 -9.45
CA LEU A 326 2.95 9.66 -8.64
C LEU A 326 1.91 10.45 -9.46
N ASP A 327 2.34 11.31 -10.37
CA ASP A 327 1.45 12.14 -11.20
C ASP A 327 0.46 11.31 -12.02
N ARG A 328 0.90 10.15 -12.54
CA ARG A 328 0.02 9.25 -13.29
C ARG A 328 -1.09 8.68 -12.41
N MET A 329 -0.75 8.23 -11.22
CA MET A 329 -1.72 7.71 -10.26
C MET A 329 -2.72 8.80 -9.86
N VAL A 330 -2.22 9.96 -9.47
CA VAL A 330 -3.05 11.11 -9.07
C VAL A 330 -3.98 11.52 -10.22
N SER A 331 -3.49 11.67 -11.46
CA SER A 331 -4.33 11.99 -12.61
C SER A 331 -5.46 10.99 -12.80
N SER A 332 -5.18 9.69 -12.69
CA SER A 332 -6.19 8.63 -12.84
C SER A 332 -7.27 8.70 -11.74
N TYR A 333 -6.86 8.96 -10.49
CA TYR A 333 -7.83 9.17 -9.40
C TYR A 333 -8.67 10.43 -9.61
N MET A 334 -8.06 11.54 -10.05
CA MET A 334 -8.79 12.77 -10.35
C MET A 334 -9.84 12.59 -11.44
N ASP A 335 -9.53 11.80 -12.46
CA ASP A 335 -10.49 11.48 -13.54
C ASP A 335 -11.64 10.59 -13.01
N ALA A 336 -11.33 9.60 -12.17
CA ALA A 336 -12.34 8.77 -11.52
C ALA A 336 -13.26 9.61 -10.59
N TYR A 337 -12.69 10.49 -9.78
CA TYR A 337 -13.48 11.37 -8.90
C TYR A 337 -14.41 12.30 -9.69
N ARG A 338 -13.91 12.92 -10.79
CA ARG A 338 -14.73 13.78 -11.66
C ARG A 338 -15.85 13.01 -12.33
N ALA A 339 -15.59 11.79 -12.76
CA ALA A 339 -16.61 10.94 -13.39
C ALA A 339 -17.71 10.54 -12.39
N LEU A 340 -17.33 10.09 -11.19
CA LEU A 340 -18.27 9.75 -10.12
C LEU A 340 -19.10 10.95 -9.64
N ALA A 341 -18.47 12.10 -9.43
CA ALA A 341 -19.18 13.33 -9.01
C ALA A 341 -20.26 13.75 -10.02
N ARG A 342 -20.06 13.55 -11.32
CA ARG A 342 -21.06 13.83 -12.37
C ARG A 342 -22.27 12.89 -12.26
N LEU A 343 -22.06 11.60 -12.01
CA LEU A 343 -23.15 10.64 -11.80
C LEU A 343 -24.04 11.03 -10.62
N GLY A 344 -23.44 11.53 -9.53
CA GLY A 344 -24.18 12.01 -8.37
C GLY A 344 -25.05 13.24 -8.66
N THR A 345 -24.60 14.15 -9.52
CA THR A 345 -25.39 15.33 -9.92
C THR A 345 -26.59 14.96 -10.82
N ASP A 346 -26.40 14.04 -11.75
CA ASP A 346 -27.46 13.58 -12.67
C ASP A 346 -28.56 12.82 -11.90
N SER A 347 -28.20 11.99 -10.93
CA SER A 347 -29.15 11.28 -10.06
C SER A 347 -29.93 12.24 -9.14
N GLY A 348 -29.30 13.30 -8.65
CA GLY A 348 -29.93 14.33 -7.83
C GLY A 348 -30.94 15.18 -8.60
N GLN A 349 -30.71 15.45 -9.87
CA GLN A 349 -31.65 16.19 -10.70
C GLN A 349 -32.91 15.38 -11.04
N LEU A 350 -32.81 14.06 -11.18
CA LEU A 350 -33.97 13.18 -11.37
C LEU A 350 -34.83 13.03 -10.10
N ALA A 351 -34.24 13.08 -8.92
CA ALA A 351 -34.94 12.99 -7.65
C ALA A 351 -35.72 14.28 -7.26
N THR A 352 -35.24 15.45 -7.70
CA THR A 352 -35.88 16.75 -7.47
C THR A 352 -36.97 17.10 -8.50
N ALA A 353 -37.10 16.33 -9.58
CA ALA A 353 -38.10 16.50 -10.63
C ALA A 353 -39.37 15.61 -10.46
N ARG A 354 -39.47 14.90 -9.34
CA ARG A 354 -40.63 14.11 -8.91
C ARG A 354 -41.22 14.72 -7.64
#